data_a2ae5d6c8ba883844182204051d7a504
#
_entry.id   a2ae5d6c8ba883844182204051d7a504
#
_cell.length_a   1.000
_cell.length_b   1.000
_cell.length_c   1.000
_cell.angle_alpha   90.00
_cell.angle_beta   90.00
_cell.angle_gamma   90.00
#
_symmetry.space_group_name_H-M   'P 1'
#
loop_
_entity.id
_entity.type
_entity.pdbx_description
1 polymer ?
#
loop_
_entity_poly.entity_id
_entity_poly.type
_entity_poly.pdbx_seq_one_letter_code
_entity_poly.pdbx_strand_id
1 'polypeptide(L)'
;MTKKYEACLIVPFGTVAIVSGDNQPRIDLFGEELLVETQLTNQPLTSKIHSQIMSYFAMPSFKCDFPTLTGTQFQLRVWQLIYAIPVGETRTYGQLAALLGSGPRAVANACGANPLPIIIPCHRVVAKSGIGGFMQGKKNGVLVKRWLLQHEGIDLGAAYA
;
A
#
# COMPACT_ATOMS: atom_id res chain seq x y z
N MET A 1 2.72 23.57 -5.03
CA MET A 1 3.87 23.26 -4.17
C MET A 1 4.45 21.91 -4.52
N THR A 2 5.73 21.85 -4.81
CA THR A 2 6.43 20.58 -5.01
C THR A 2 6.51 19.85 -3.68
N LYS A 3 5.95 18.64 -3.59
CA LYS A 3 6.09 17.83 -2.38
C LYS A 3 7.56 17.43 -2.25
N LYS A 4 8.14 17.66 -1.09
CA LYS A 4 9.49 17.21 -0.78
C LYS A 4 9.40 15.87 -0.09
N TYR A 5 10.11 14.90 -0.64
CA TYR A 5 10.21 13.56 -0.07
C TYR A 5 11.53 13.41 0.67
N GLU A 6 11.55 12.57 1.68
CA GLU A 6 12.75 12.31 2.49
C GLU A 6 13.56 11.14 1.96
N ALA A 7 12.90 10.22 1.27
CA ALA A 7 13.54 9.10 0.60
C ALA A 7 12.74 8.70 -0.63
N CYS A 8 13.42 8.11 -1.59
CA CYS A 8 12.83 7.66 -2.84
C CYS A 8 13.53 6.38 -3.29
N LEU A 9 12.73 5.44 -3.83
CA LEU A 9 13.21 4.20 -4.39
C LEU A 9 12.67 4.07 -5.81
N ILE A 10 13.57 3.78 -6.75
CA ILE A 10 13.16 3.35 -8.08
C ILE A 10 12.98 1.84 -8.02
N VAL A 11 11.79 1.39 -8.38
CA VAL A 11 11.37 -0.01 -8.30
C VAL A 11 10.81 -0.46 -9.64
N PRO A 12 10.61 -1.77 -9.87
CA PRO A 12 10.21 -2.24 -11.21
C PRO A 12 8.92 -1.63 -11.75
N PHE A 13 7.96 -1.25 -10.90
CA PHE A 13 6.73 -0.62 -11.39
C PHE A 13 6.81 0.91 -11.50
N GLY A 14 7.87 1.55 -11.00
CA GLY A 14 7.99 2.99 -10.99
C GLY A 14 8.75 3.54 -9.80
N THR A 15 8.07 4.28 -8.93
CA THR A 15 8.72 5.00 -7.83
C THR A 15 7.95 4.81 -6.52
N VAL A 16 8.69 4.61 -5.44
CA VAL A 16 8.19 4.67 -4.06
C VAL A 16 8.82 5.86 -3.36
N ALA A 17 8.02 6.79 -2.89
CA ALA A 17 8.51 8.00 -2.23
C ALA A 17 7.99 8.06 -0.79
N ILE A 18 8.86 8.41 0.15
CA ILE A 18 8.59 8.35 1.58
C ILE A 18 8.76 9.74 2.19
N VAL A 19 7.81 10.11 3.04
CA VAL A 19 7.85 11.36 3.80
C VAL A 19 7.39 11.10 5.23
N SER A 20 8.03 11.74 6.22
CA SER A 20 7.62 11.59 7.63
C SER A 20 6.27 12.25 7.94
N GLY A 21 5.88 13.24 7.14
CA GLY A 21 4.62 13.95 7.33
C GLY A 21 4.55 14.77 8.61
N ASP A 22 3.47 15.55 8.75
CA ASP A 22 3.25 16.37 9.94
C ASP A 22 2.69 15.56 11.11
N ASN A 23 1.78 14.63 10.82
CA ASN A 23 1.10 13.83 11.83
C ASN A 23 1.50 12.36 11.81
N GLN A 24 1.88 11.84 10.67
CA GLN A 24 2.30 10.44 10.50
C GLN A 24 3.07 10.29 9.19
N PRO A 25 3.88 9.23 9.08
CA PRO A 25 4.61 8.97 7.86
C PRO A 25 3.63 8.60 6.73
N ARG A 26 4.09 8.86 5.50
CA ARG A 26 3.32 8.53 4.30
C ARG A 26 4.22 7.97 3.22
N ILE A 27 3.70 7.01 2.48
CA ILE A 27 4.29 6.48 1.26
C ILE A 27 3.41 6.88 0.09
N ASP A 28 4.01 7.49 -0.93
CA ASP A 28 3.35 7.75 -2.20
C ASP A 28 3.93 6.79 -3.25
N LEU A 29 3.05 6.10 -3.97
CA LEU A 29 3.41 5.21 -5.07
C LEU A 29 3.16 5.90 -6.41
N PHE A 30 4.06 5.71 -7.35
CA PHE A 30 3.93 6.23 -8.71
C PHE A 30 4.18 5.10 -9.70
N GLY A 31 3.27 4.93 -10.65
CA GLY A 31 3.39 3.93 -11.72
C GLY A 31 4.31 4.35 -12.85
N GLU A 32 5.25 5.22 -12.58
CA GLU A 32 6.27 5.68 -13.51
C GLU A 32 7.52 6.09 -12.74
N GLU A 33 8.66 6.05 -13.40
CA GLU A 33 9.90 6.51 -12.81
C GLU A 33 9.92 8.04 -12.78
N LEU A 34 10.02 8.61 -11.60
CA LEU A 34 9.99 10.05 -11.39
C LEU A 34 11.29 10.51 -10.75
N LEU A 35 11.82 11.63 -11.25
CA LEU A 35 12.80 12.40 -10.52
C LEU A 35 12.08 13.23 -9.49
N VAL A 36 12.10 12.77 -8.23
CA VAL A 36 11.51 13.51 -7.12
C VAL A 36 12.62 14.21 -6.33
N GLU A 37 12.32 15.43 -5.90
CA GLU A 37 13.24 16.14 -5.03
C GLU A 37 13.23 15.50 -3.65
N THR A 38 14.40 15.04 -3.19
CA THR A 38 14.55 14.45 -1.87
C THR A 38 15.35 15.40 -0.98
N GLN A 39 14.89 15.55 0.24
CA GLN A 39 15.62 16.26 1.27
C GLN A 39 16.16 15.22 2.25
N LEU A 40 17.46 15.04 2.28
CA LEU A 40 18.10 14.11 3.21
C LEU A 40 17.74 14.51 4.64
N THR A 41 17.12 13.59 5.35
CA THR A 41 16.81 13.75 6.75
C THR A 41 17.40 12.58 7.53
N ASN A 42 17.76 12.82 8.78
CA ASN A 42 18.18 11.78 9.69
C ASN A 42 17.02 11.27 10.54
N GLN A 43 15.80 11.31 9.99
CA GLN A 43 14.61 10.85 10.69
C GLN A 43 14.65 9.30 10.82
N PRO A 44 14.73 8.76 12.05
CA PRO A 44 14.82 7.31 12.26
C PRO A 44 13.62 6.55 11.66
N LEU A 45 12.43 7.16 11.70
CA LEU A 45 11.22 6.55 11.18
C LEU A 45 11.27 6.41 9.65
N THR A 46 11.75 7.42 8.94
CA THR A 46 11.91 7.36 7.48
C THR A 46 12.90 6.26 7.09
N SER A 47 14.02 6.18 7.80
CA SER A 47 15.04 5.14 7.58
C SER A 47 14.48 3.75 7.82
N LYS A 48 13.67 3.57 8.86
CA LYS A 48 13.03 2.29 9.16
C LYS A 48 12.05 1.89 8.05
N ILE A 49 11.21 2.80 7.61
CA ILE A 49 10.25 2.55 6.52
C ILE A 49 10.99 2.20 5.23
N HIS A 50 12.01 2.97 4.87
CA HIS A 50 12.83 2.72 3.69
C HIS A 50 13.45 1.33 3.73
N SER A 51 14.03 0.93 4.85
CA SER A 51 14.64 -0.39 5.04
C SER A 51 13.60 -1.51 4.88
N GLN A 52 12.41 -1.36 5.45
CA GLN A 52 11.35 -2.35 5.34
C GLN A 52 10.84 -2.50 3.91
N ILE A 53 10.69 -1.38 3.19
CA ILE A 53 10.28 -1.39 1.79
C ILE A 53 11.34 -2.09 0.93
N MET A 54 12.62 -1.79 1.14
CA MET A 54 13.71 -2.50 0.44
C MET A 54 13.67 -4.00 0.70
N SER A 55 13.46 -4.39 1.94
CA SER A 55 13.36 -5.81 2.31
C SER A 55 12.18 -6.50 1.63
N TYR A 56 11.04 -5.82 1.51
CA TYR A 56 9.88 -6.34 0.80
C TYR A 56 10.18 -6.58 -0.69
N PHE A 57 10.84 -5.64 -1.36
CA PHE A 57 11.17 -5.80 -2.78
C PHE A 57 12.20 -6.92 -3.00
N ALA A 58 13.12 -7.12 -2.07
CA ALA A 58 14.09 -8.21 -2.12
C ALA A 58 13.45 -9.57 -1.83
N MET A 59 12.52 -9.62 -0.86
CA MET A 59 11.84 -10.83 -0.45
C MET A 59 10.40 -10.50 -0.07
N PRO A 60 9.42 -10.82 -0.93
CA PRO A 60 8.01 -10.43 -0.70
C PRO A 60 7.39 -11.06 0.55
N SER A 61 7.97 -12.15 1.07
CA SER A 61 7.55 -12.76 2.33
C SER A 61 8.02 -12.00 3.57
N PHE A 62 8.88 -10.99 3.41
CA PHE A 62 9.30 -10.14 4.52
C PHE A 62 8.07 -9.45 5.13
N LYS A 63 7.91 -9.58 6.43
CA LYS A 63 6.79 -8.97 7.14
C LYS A 63 7.24 -7.65 7.76
N CYS A 64 6.69 -6.55 7.26
CA CYS A 64 6.92 -5.23 7.83
C CYS A 64 6.25 -5.14 9.21
N ASP A 65 6.83 -4.35 10.11
CA ASP A 65 6.22 -4.08 11.40
C ASP A 65 4.95 -3.25 11.24
N PHE A 66 3.94 -3.51 12.09
CA PHE A 66 2.74 -2.69 12.09
C PHE A 66 3.08 -1.29 12.61
N PRO A 67 2.87 -0.24 11.83
CA PRO A 67 3.23 1.11 12.23
C PRO A 67 2.21 1.69 13.22
N THR A 68 2.62 2.74 13.94
CA THR A 68 1.69 3.57 14.69
C THR A 68 0.96 4.49 13.71
N LEU A 69 -0.36 4.35 13.63
CA LEU A 69 -1.20 5.08 12.69
C LEU A 69 -2.26 5.90 13.41
N THR A 70 -2.60 7.04 12.83
CA THR A 70 -3.74 7.86 13.23
C THR A 70 -4.81 7.80 12.16
N GLY A 71 -6.05 7.74 12.58
CA GLY A 71 -7.21 7.68 11.70
C GLY A 71 -8.48 7.49 12.51
N THR A 72 -9.62 7.35 11.84
CA THR A 72 -10.86 6.99 12.50
C THR A 72 -10.76 5.57 13.05
N GLN A 73 -11.61 5.24 14.03
CA GLN A 73 -11.65 3.87 14.55
C GLN A 73 -11.93 2.86 13.44
N PHE A 74 -12.81 3.19 12.52
CA PHE A 74 -13.12 2.34 11.37
C PHE A 74 -11.89 2.14 10.47
N GLN A 75 -11.20 3.21 10.11
CA GLN A 75 -9.98 3.12 9.30
C GLN A 75 -8.92 2.24 9.98
N LEU A 76 -8.68 2.45 11.26
CA LEU A 76 -7.69 1.66 12.01
C LEU A 76 -8.06 0.18 12.03
N ARG A 77 -9.34 -0.15 12.19
CA ARG A 77 -9.82 -1.54 12.15
C ARG A 77 -9.63 -2.15 10.75
N VAL A 78 -9.95 -1.41 9.70
CA VAL A 78 -9.73 -1.86 8.31
C VAL A 78 -8.24 -2.13 8.09
N TRP A 79 -7.37 -1.19 8.46
CA TRP A 79 -5.93 -1.33 8.23
C TRP A 79 -5.33 -2.51 9.01
N GLN A 80 -5.81 -2.79 10.22
CA GLN A 80 -5.40 -3.97 10.98
C GLN A 80 -5.80 -5.28 10.27
N LEU A 81 -7.02 -5.35 9.74
CA LEU A 81 -7.48 -6.51 8.98
C LEU A 81 -6.67 -6.71 7.70
N ILE A 82 -6.36 -5.62 6.99
CA ILE A 82 -5.54 -5.66 5.78
C ILE A 82 -4.14 -6.15 6.11
N TYR A 83 -3.53 -5.62 7.16
CA TYR A 83 -2.20 -6.03 7.60
C TYR A 83 -2.13 -7.53 7.91
N ALA A 84 -3.22 -8.11 8.38
CA ALA A 84 -3.30 -9.53 8.72
C ALA A 84 -3.43 -10.44 7.49
N ILE A 85 -3.68 -9.89 6.28
CA ILE A 85 -3.75 -10.71 5.06
C ILE A 85 -2.32 -11.20 4.72
N PRO A 86 -2.10 -12.54 4.69
CA PRO A 86 -0.76 -13.05 4.40
C PRO A 86 -0.33 -12.75 2.96
N VAL A 87 0.99 -12.72 2.76
CA VAL A 87 1.56 -12.69 1.41
C VAL A 87 1.05 -13.90 0.61
N GLY A 88 0.70 -13.67 -0.65
CA GLY A 88 0.18 -14.73 -1.52
C GLY A 88 -1.33 -14.96 -1.39
N GLU A 89 -2.02 -14.20 -0.55
CA GLU A 89 -3.47 -14.28 -0.38
C GLU A 89 -4.12 -12.93 -0.65
N THR A 90 -5.40 -12.99 -0.99
CA THR A 90 -6.23 -11.80 -1.17
C THR A 90 -7.52 -11.94 -0.36
N ARG A 91 -8.13 -10.81 -0.08
CA ARG A 91 -9.50 -10.74 0.47
C ARG A 91 -10.31 -9.76 -0.37
N THR A 92 -11.60 -10.00 -0.50
CA THR A 92 -12.46 -9.03 -1.18
C THR A 92 -12.86 -7.91 -0.23
N TYR A 93 -13.22 -6.76 -0.79
CA TYR A 93 -13.81 -5.66 0.00
C TYR A 93 -15.03 -6.16 0.80
N GLY A 94 -15.84 -7.02 0.20
CA GLY A 94 -17.03 -7.59 0.85
C GLY A 94 -16.69 -8.50 2.03
N GLN A 95 -15.63 -9.30 1.91
CA GLN A 95 -15.19 -10.18 3.00
C GLN A 95 -14.74 -9.36 4.21
N LEU A 96 -13.97 -8.30 3.99
CA LEU A 96 -13.56 -7.41 5.08
C LEU A 96 -14.74 -6.65 5.67
N ALA A 97 -15.67 -6.20 4.82
CA ALA A 97 -16.87 -5.51 5.25
C ALA A 97 -17.75 -6.38 6.15
N ALA A 98 -17.89 -7.67 5.82
CA ALA A 98 -18.65 -8.61 6.65
C ALA A 98 -18.05 -8.75 8.05
N LEU A 99 -16.73 -8.79 8.17
CA LEU A 99 -16.05 -8.86 9.47
C LEU A 99 -16.25 -7.59 10.31
N LEU A 100 -16.50 -6.45 9.65
CA LEU A 100 -16.62 -5.15 10.30
C LEU A 100 -18.07 -4.72 10.51
N GLY A 101 -19.04 -5.50 10.05
CA GLY A 101 -20.44 -5.09 10.06
C GLY A 101 -20.69 -3.85 9.20
N SER A 102 -20.01 -3.74 8.06
CA SER A 102 -20.03 -2.57 7.18
C SER A 102 -20.25 -3.00 5.72
N GLY A 103 -20.15 -2.03 4.80
CA GLY A 103 -20.27 -2.29 3.36
C GLY A 103 -18.94 -2.22 2.61
N PRO A 104 -18.86 -2.84 1.42
CA PRO A 104 -17.62 -2.86 0.63
C PRO A 104 -17.10 -1.47 0.27
N ARG A 105 -18.00 -0.51 0.01
CA ARG A 105 -17.61 0.86 -0.36
C ARG A 105 -16.86 1.56 0.78
N ALA A 106 -17.33 1.39 2.03
CA ALA A 106 -16.67 1.97 3.18
C ALA A 106 -15.26 1.39 3.37
N VAL A 107 -15.10 0.08 3.17
CA VAL A 107 -13.79 -0.57 3.19
C VAL A 107 -12.91 -0.04 2.07
N ALA A 108 -13.42 0.10 0.85
CA ALA A 108 -12.67 0.64 -0.27
C ALA A 108 -12.19 2.08 0.01
N ASN A 109 -13.03 2.92 0.63
CA ASN A 109 -12.64 4.26 1.02
C ASN A 109 -11.52 4.26 2.06
N ALA A 110 -11.58 3.36 3.04
CA ALA A 110 -10.53 3.22 4.04
C ALA A 110 -9.21 2.71 3.42
N CYS A 111 -9.29 1.82 2.43
CA CYS A 111 -8.13 1.40 1.64
C CYS A 111 -7.49 2.60 0.93
N GLY A 112 -8.31 3.46 0.32
CA GLY A 112 -7.83 4.67 -0.36
C GLY A 112 -7.19 5.68 0.58
N ALA A 113 -7.54 5.67 1.85
CA ALA A 113 -6.99 6.55 2.89
C ALA A 113 -5.74 5.97 3.58
N ASN A 114 -5.31 4.77 3.22
CA ASN A 114 -4.13 4.12 3.78
C ASN A 114 -2.88 4.98 3.52
N PRO A 115 -2.20 5.47 4.56
CA PRO A 115 -1.03 6.32 4.37
C PRO A 115 0.24 5.55 4.02
N LEU A 116 0.28 4.25 4.27
CA LEU A 116 1.49 3.43 4.12
C LEU A 116 1.20 2.18 3.27
N PRO A 117 0.88 2.36 1.97
CA PRO A 117 0.72 1.20 1.08
C PRO A 117 1.99 0.34 1.09
N ILE A 118 1.86 -0.93 0.78
CA ILE A 118 2.88 -1.99 0.89
C ILE A 118 3.06 -2.43 2.34
N ILE A 119 3.35 -1.55 3.29
CA ILE A 119 3.43 -1.91 4.72
C ILE A 119 2.06 -2.35 5.22
N ILE A 120 1.03 -1.56 4.94
CA ILE A 120 -0.37 -1.97 5.10
C ILE A 120 -0.83 -2.40 3.70
N PRO A 121 -0.85 -3.71 3.41
CA PRO A 121 -0.89 -4.21 2.03
C PRO A 121 -2.27 -4.11 1.39
N CYS A 122 -2.77 -2.91 1.18
CA CYS A 122 -4.08 -2.68 0.59
C CYS A 122 -4.20 -3.22 -0.85
N HIS A 123 -3.08 -3.51 -1.53
CA HIS A 123 -3.09 -4.21 -2.81
C HIS A 123 -3.62 -5.65 -2.71
N ARG A 124 -3.65 -6.24 -1.51
CA ARG A 124 -4.23 -7.58 -1.26
C ARG A 124 -5.75 -7.56 -1.11
N VAL A 125 -6.38 -6.40 -1.21
CA VAL A 125 -7.84 -6.27 -1.19
C VAL A 125 -8.33 -6.08 -2.61
N VAL A 126 -9.22 -6.96 -3.06
CA VAL A 126 -9.67 -7.04 -4.45
C VAL A 126 -11.19 -6.96 -4.54
N ALA A 127 -11.70 -6.68 -5.74
CA ALA A 127 -13.13 -6.73 -6.00
C ALA A 127 -13.61 -8.18 -6.10
N LYS A 128 -14.91 -8.39 -5.94
CA LYS A 128 -15.53 -9.73 -6.05
C LYS A 128 -15.27 -10.38 -7.41
N SER A 129 -15.26 -9.60 -8.47
CA SER A 129 -15.17 -10.09 -9.86
C SER A 129 -13.95 -9.54 -10.60
N GLY A 130 -12.90 -9.12 -9.91
CA GLY A 130 -11.71 -8.59 -10.57
C GLY A 130 -10.71 -8.03 -9.57
N ILE A 131 -9.71 -7.34 -10.08
CA ILE A 131 -8.61 -6.83 -9.25
C ILE A 131 -9.03 -5.62 -8.37
N GLY A 132 -10.06 -4.89 -8.78
CA GLY A 132 -10.45 -3.65 -8.11
C GLY A 132 -9.55 -2.47 -8.45
N GLY A 133 -9.76 -1.36 -7.74
CA GLY A 133 -8.96 -0.16 -7.91
C GLY A 133 -7.70 -0.13 -7.05
N PHE A 134 -6.84 0.86 -7.32
CA PHE A 134 -5.65 1.11 -6.52
C PHE A 134 -5.18 2.55 -6.73
N MET A 135 -4.46 3.09 -5.74
CA MET A 135 -3.90 4.43 -5.77
C MET A 135 -4.95 5.52 -6.07
N GLN A 136 -6.21 5.30 -5.64
CA GLN A 136 -7.32 6.24 -5.85
C GLN A 136 -7.53 6.63 -7.33
N GLY A 137 -7.29 5.69 -8.26
CA GLY A 137 -7.43 5.93 -9.68
C GLY A 137 -6.31 6.74 -10.33
N LYS A 138 -5.19 6.95 -9.63
CA LYS A 138 -4.01 7.60 -10.21
C LYS A 138 -3.46 6.80 -11.38
N LYS A 139 -2.69 7.50 -12.24
CA LYS A 139 -2.06 6.91 -13.42
C LYS A 139 -1.34 5.60 -13.08
N ASN A 140 -1.64 4.57 -13.87
CA ASN A 140 -1.06 3.23 -13.75
C ASN A 140 -1.31 2.52 -12.40
N GLY A 141 -2.28 2.98 -11.59
CA GLY A 141 -2.55 2.39 -10.29
C GLY A 141 -2.86 0.90 -10.35
N VAL A 142 -3.69 0.47 -11.30
CA VAL A 142 -4.03 -0.95 -11.48
C VAL A 142 -2.80 -1.76 -11.92
N LEU A 143 -1.93 -1.19 -12.76
CA LEU A 143 -0.68 -1.84 -13.17
C LEU A 143 0.26 -2.05 -11.99
N VAL A 144 0.36 -1.07 -11.10
CA VAL A 144 1.13 -1.18 -9.85
C VAL A 144 0.57 -2.30 -8.98
N LYS A 145 -0.75 -2.34 -8.80
CA LYS A 145 -1.42 -3.39 -8.01
C LYS A 145 -1.14 -4.78 -8.59
N ARG A 146 -1.28 -4.93 -9.90
CA ARG A 146 -0.97 -6.19 -10.57
C ARG A 146 0.47 -6.61 -10.34
N TRP A 147 1.41 -5.67 -10.46
CA TRP A 147 2.82 -5.97 -10.25
C TRP A 147 3.07 -6.46 -8.81
N LEU A 148 2.50 -5.79 -7.81
CA LEU A 148 2.66 -6.17 -6.41
C LEU A 148 2.10 -7.57 -6.13
N LEU A 149 0.91 -7.87 -6.64
CA LEU A 149 0.31 -9.20 -6.47
C LEU A 149 1.15 -10.29 -7.15
N GLN A 150 1.64 -10.05 -8.36
CA GLN A 150 2.52 -10.99 -9.06
C GLN A 150 3.85 -11.19 -8.35
N HIS A 151 4.41 -10.11 -7.79
CA HIS A 151 5.62 -10.16 -6.98
C HIS A 151 5.45 -11.06 -5.76
N GLU A 152 4.24 -11.13 -5.23
CA GLU A 152 3.89 -11.99 -4.09
C GLU A 152 3.51 -13.41 -4.51
N GLY A 153 3.62 -13.75 -5.78
CA GLY A 153 3.37 -15.08 -6.29
C GLY A 153 1.93 -15.38 -6.65
N ILE A 154 1.06 -14.36 -6.72
CA ILE A 154 -0.34 -14.56 -7.10
C ILE A 154 -0.44 -14.63 -8.62
N ASP A 155 -1.08 -15.69 -9.13
CA ASP A 155 -1.40 -15.82 -10.54
C ASP A 155 -2.61 -14.94 -10.87
N LEU A 156 -2.39 -13.95 -11.75
CA LEU A 156 -3.42 -13.02 -12.20
C LEU A 156 -4.07 -13.50 -13.51
N GLY A 157 -4.55 -14.75 -13.51
CA GLY A 157 -5.31 -15.27 -14.63
C GLY A 157 -6.70 -14.63 -14.76
N ALA A 158 -7.63 -15.35 -15.40
CA ALA A 158 -8.97 -14.84 -15.73
C ALA A 158 -9.74 -14.26 -14.53
N ALA A 159 -9.48 -14.76 -13.32
CA ALA A 159 -10.16 -14.30 -12.10
C ALA A 159 -9.89 -12.83 -11.76
N TYR A 160 -8.80 -12.24 -12.28
CA TYR A 160 -8.39 -10.86 -12.00
C TYR A 160 -8.32 -10.01 -13.28
N ALA A 161 -8.98 -10.47 -14.30
CA ALA A 161 -9.00 -9.78 -15.60
C ALA A 161 -9.70 -8.41 -15.53
#